data_a2582e81eb47c5cb2f92dd94ff7413f5
#
_entry.id   a2582e81eb47c5cb2f92dd94ff7413f5
#
_cell.length_a   1.000
_cell.length_b   1.000
_cell.length_c   1.000
_cell.angle_alpha   90.00
_cell.angle_beta   90.00
_cell.angle_gamma   90.00
#
_symmetry.space_group_name_H-M   'P 1'
#
loop_
_entity.id
_entity.type
_entity.pdbx_description
1 polymer ?
#
loop_
_entity_poly.entity_id
_entity_poly.type
_entity_poly.pdbx_seq_one_letter_code
_entity_poly.pdbx_strand_id
1 'polypeptide(L)'
;MTVLLRTLISALLVGLSMPSPVHATELALPTVRQVDLERYAGRWYEISRLPMWFERNCTGDITATYSVREDQRIDVVNRCGTKDGFIAANGVAEMPDVKYPGQLRVRFAPDWLAWLPAVWGDYWIIELDPQYRWVMVGAPNRSYLWILSRTPALDANTVNRLKQKAAALGFNVDEMVNVTN
;
A
#
# COMPACT_ATOMS: atom_id res chain seq x y z
N MET A 1 7.11 46.41 75.02
CA MET A 1 6.68 46.85 73.67
C MET A 1 7.51 46.10 72.66
N THR A 2 6.97 44.96 72.11
CA THR A 2 7.70 44.06 71.22
C THR A 2 6.98 44.09 69.88
N VAL A 3 7.65 44.63 68.88
CA VAL A 3 7.16 44.77 67.52
C VAL A 3 7.52 43.48 66.74
N LEU A 4 6.52 42.66 66.33
CA LEU A 4 6.66 41.50 65.50
C LEU A 4 6.68 41.91 64.00
N LEU A 5 7.83 41.74 63.37
CA LEU A 5 8.01 41.93 61.93
C LEU A 5 7.54 40.67 61.18
N ARG A 6 6.44 40.75 60.44
CA ARG A 6 5.94 39.65 59.54
C ARG A 6 6.55 39.80 58.14
N THR A 7 7.49 38.98 57.84
CA THR A 7 8.01 38.80 56.44
C THR A 7 7.05 38.02 55.61
N LEU A 8 6.51 38.63 54.56
CA LEU A 8 5.72 37.97 53.52
C LEU A 8 6.67 37.39 52.46
N ILE A 9 6.74 36.06 52.37
CA ILE A 9 7.44 35.36 51.28
C ILE A 9 6.42 35.14 50.15
N SER A 10 6.56 35.93 49.07
CA SER A 10 5.83 35.71 47.82
C SER A 10 6.51 34.60 47.03
N ALA A 11 5.91 33.44 46.96
CA ALA A 11 6.35 32.33 46.09
C ALA A 11 5.92 32.61 44.64
N LEU A 12 6.88 32.86 43.77
CA LEU A 12 6.68 33.00 42.33
C LEU A 12 6.61 31.61 41.69
N LEU A 13 5.39 31.14 41.35
CA LEU A 13 5.16 29.93 40.61
C LEU A 13 5.47 30.19 39.12
N VAL A 14 6.66 29.80 38.67
CA VAL A 14 7.01 29.73 37.25
C VAL A 14 6.36 28.49 36.66
N GLY A 15 5.27 28.67 35.94
CA GLY A 15 4.61 27.62 35.22
C GLY A 15 5.49 27.14 34.04
N LEU A 16 6.08 25.95 34.14
CA LEU A 16 6.70 25.27 32.97
C LEU A 16 5.58 24.82 32.03
N SER A 17 5.37 25.57 30.93
CA SER A 17 4.55 25.14 29.83
C SER A 17 5.31 24.03 29.05
N MET A 18 4.96 22.77 29.27
CA MET A 18 5.48 21.69 28.43
C MET A 18 4.83 21.77 27.04
N PRO A 19 5.63 21.77 25.96
CA PRO A 19 5.05 21.67 24.60
C PRO A 19 4.31 20.35 24.47
N SER A 20 3.03 20.41 24.10
CA SER A 20 2.25 19.22 23.75
C SER A 20 2.90 18.53 22.56
N PRO A 21 3.02 17.19 22.57
CA PRO A 21 3.53 16.47 21.41
C PRO A 21 2.60 16.73 20.22
N VAL A 22 3.13 17.34 19.18
CA VAL A 22 2.46 17.41 17.88
C VAL A 22 2.39 15.98 17.36
N HIS A 23 1.23 15.35 17.49
CA HIS A 23 0.95 14.10 16.77
C HIS A 23 0.98 14.44 15.28
N ALA A 24 2.02 14.00 14.59
CA ALA A 24 2.01 14.01 13.12
C ALA A 24 0.78 13.22 12.69
N THR A 25 -0.21 13.90 12.13
CA THR A 25 -1.38 13.26 11.52
C THR A 25 -0.83 12.41 10.38
N GLU A 26 -0.84 11.08 10.56
CA GLU A 26 -0.45 10.15 9.51
C GLU A 26 -1.30 10.47 8.28
N LEU A 27 -0.65 10.90 7.20
CA LEU A 27 -1.35 11.27 5.95
C LEU A 27 -2.13 10.06 5.47
N ALA A 28 -3.45 10.17 5.47
CA ALA A 28 -4.32 9.13 4.94
C ALA A 28 -3.89 8.83 3.50
N LEU A 29 -3.66 7.53 3.18
CA LEU A 29 -3.27 7.12 1.85
C LEU A 29 -4.46 7.35 0.89
N PRO A 30 -4.35 8.26 -0.10
CA PRO A 30 -5.43 8.49 -1.05
C PRO A 30 -5.56 7.30 -2.00
N THR A 31 -6.79 7.00 -2.43
CA THR A 31 -7.08 5.98 -3.43
C THR A 31 -7.91 6.57 -4.56
N VAL A 32 -7.92 5.88 -5.70
CA VAL A 32 -8.75 6.27 -6.84
C VAL A 32 -10.23 6.21 -6.46
N ARG A 33 -11.01 7.12 -7.03
CA ARG A 33 -12.45 7.25 -6.74
C ARG A 33 -13.34 6.34 -7.58
N GLN A 34 -12.78 5.74 -8.64
CA GLN A 34 -13.50 4.87 -9.55
C GLN A 34 -12.57 3.77 -10.04
N VAL A 35 -13.07 2.54 -10.06
CA VAL A 35 -12.41 1.38 -10.65
C VAL A 35 -13.47 0.57 -11.38
N ASP A 36 -13.26 0.37 -12.66
CA ASP A 36 -13.99 -0.59 -13.47
C ASP A 36 -13.26 -1.92 -13.39
N LEU A 37 -13.81 -2.89 -12.69
CA LEU A 37 -13.17 -4.18 -12.43
C LEU A 37 -12.99 -5.00 -13.71
N GLU A 38 -13.90 -4.88 -14.69
CA GLU A 38 -13.77 -5.58 -15.96
C GLU A 38 -12.58 -5.06 -16.78
N ARG A 39 -12.38 -3.73 -16.78
CA ARG A 39 -11.19 -3.12 -17.41
C ARG A 39 -9.92 -3.40 -16.62
N TYR A 40 -10.03 -3.56 -15.28
CA TYR A 40 -8.90 -3.89 -14.42
C TYR A 40 -8.48 -5.36 -14.54
N ALA A 41 -9.39 -6.24 -14.89
CA ALA A 41 -9.16 -7.68 -15.11
C ALA A 41 -8.10 -7.94 -16.20
N GLY A 42 -7.62 -9.18 -16.26
CA GLY A 42 -6.55 -9.61 -17.15
C GLY A 42 -5.16 -9.53 -16.52
N ARG A 43 -4.14 -9.61 -17.37
CA ARG A 43 -2.74 -9.70 -16.95
C ARG A 43 -2.13 -8.32 -16.71
N TRP A 44 -1.32 -8.26 -15.64
CA TRP A 44 -0.43 -7.15 -15.29
C TRP A 44 0.97 -7.69 -15.06
N TYR A 45 1.98 -6.95 -15.54
CA TYR A 45 3.39 -7.20 -15.29
C TYR A 45 3.86 -6.30 -14.16
N GLU A 46 4.64 -6.84 -13.25
CA GLU A 46 5.26 -6.06 -12.20
C GLU A 46 6.49 -5.33 -12.76
N ILE A 47 6.53 -4.02 -12.60
CA ILE A 47 7.63 -3.17 -13.10
C ILE A 47 8.59 -2.80 -11.98
N SER A 48 8.04 -2.48 -10.81
CA SER A 48 8.84 -2.14 -9.63
C SER A 48 8.02 -2.37 -8.36
N ARG A 49 8.69 -2.73 -7.27
CA ARG A 49 8.07 -2.95 -5.96
C ARG A 49 8.97 -2.62 -4.80
N LEU A 50 8.41 -2.46 -3.59
CA LEU A 50 9.17 -2.59 -2.36
C LEU A 50 9.60 -4.06 -2.15
N PRO A 51 10.73 -4.32 -1.46
CA PRO A 51 11.14 -5.69 -1.13
C PRO A 51 10.12 -6.38 -0.23
N MET A 52 9.75 -7.62 -0.59
CA MET A 52 8.78 -8.42 0.17
C MET A 52 9.31 -9.83 0.41
N TRP A 53 9.07 -10.36 1.60
CA TRP A 53 9.59 -11.66 1.99
C TRP A 53 9.02 -12.80 1.13
N PHE A 54 7.77 -12.70 0.67
CA PHE A 54 7.11 -13.73 -0.13
C PHE A 54 7.54 -13.73 -1.61
N GLU A 55 8.18 -12.65 -2.08
CA GLU A 55 8.73 -12.55 -3.44
C GLU A 55 10.27 -12.68 -3.48
N ARG A 56 10.91 -13.01 -2.36
CA ARG A 56 12.38 -13.09 -2.26
C ARG A 56 13.02 -14.11 -3.20
N ASN A 57 12.27 -15.11 -3.64
CA ASN A 57 12.74 -16.16 -4.56
C ASN A 57 12.41 -15.84 -6.03
N CYS A 58 11.66 -14.75 -6.30
CA CYS A 58 11.32 -14.32 -7.65
C CYS A 58 12.55 -13.69 -8.32
N THR A 59 12.90 -14.17 -9.50
CA THR A 59 14.05 -13.68 -10.29
C THR A 59 13.64 -12.82 -11.48
N GLY A 60 12.36 -12.81 -11.85
CA GLY A 60 11.79 -12.05 -12.96
C GLY A 60 10.47 -12.65 -13.45
N ASP A 61 9.98 -12.20 -14.59
CA ASP A 61 8.71 -12.62 -15.18
C ASP A 61 7.55 -12.61 -14.18
N ILE A 62 7.45 -11.51 -13.40
CA ILE A 62 6.47 -11.41 -12.33
C ILE A 62 5.17 -10.82 -12.89
N THR A 63 4.10 -11.59 -12.76
CA THR A 63 2.77 -11.21 -13.25
C THR A 63 1.69 -11.45 -12.22
N ALA A 64 0.65 -10.57 -12.25
CA ALA A 64 -0.62 -10.78 -11.58
C ALA A 64 -1.73 -10.87 -12.63
N THR A 65 -2.56 -11.89 -12.56
CA THR A 65 -3.72 -12.03 -13.44
C THR A 65 -4.99 -11.99 -12.60
N TYR A 66 -5.92 -11.14 -12.98
CA TYR A 66 -7.19 -10.92 -12.29
C TYR A 66 -8.35 -11.36 -13.16
N SER A 67 -9.34 -12.05 -12.58
CA SER A 67 -10.58 -12.45 -13.25
C SER A 67 -11.78 -12.13 -12.36
N VAL A 68 -12.74 -11.36 -12.85
CA VAL A 68 -13.95 -11.00 -12.10
C VAL A 68 -14.88 -12.19 -12.05
N ARG A 69 -15.39 -12.51 -10.88
CA ARG A 69 -16.40 -13.56 -10.64
C ARG A 69 -17.81 -12.99 -10.76
N GLU A 70 -18.79 -13.87 -10.88
CA GLU A 70 -20.21 -13.49 -10.87
C GLU A 70 -20.63 -12.79 -9.58
N ASP A 71 -20.00 -13.14 -8.43
CA ASP A 71 -20.24 -12.53 -7.13
C ASP A 71 -19.43 -11.23 -6.89
N GLN A 72 -18.86 -10.63 -7.93
CA GLN A 72 -18.05 -9.42 -7.93
C GLN A 72 -16.73 -9.52 -7.13
N ARG A 73 -16.35 -10.70 -6.65
CA ARG A 73 -15.00 -10.96 -6.18
C ARG A 73 -14.06 -11.17 -7.36
N ILE A 74 -12.77 -11.13 -7.09
CA ILE A 74 -11.73 -11.21 -8.12
C ILE A 74 -10.82 -12.39 -7.80
N ASP A 75 -10.72 -13.35 -8.74
CA ASP A 75 -9.66 -14.34 -8.70
C ASP A 75 -8.32 -13.68 -9.01
N VAL A 76 -7.32 -14.00 -8.22
CA VAL A 76 -5.96 -13.48 -8.33
C VAL A 76 -5.01 -14.65 -8.55
N VAL A 77 -4.24 -14.60 -9.63
CA VAL A 77 -3.15 -15.54 -9.89
C VAL A 77 -1.86 -14.75 -10.02
N ASN A 78 -1.02 -14.80 -8.98
CA ASN A 78 0.32 -14.26 -9.03
C ASN A 78 1.29 -15.34 -9.49
N ARG A 79 2.19 -15.01 -10.41
CA ARG A 79 3.19 -15.92 -10.94
C ARG A 79 4.53 -15.20 -11.04
N CYS A 80 5.62 -15.90 -10.70
CA CYS A 80 6.97 -15.38 -10.96
C CYS A 80 7.93 -16.49 -11.39
N GLY A 81 8.93 -16.11 -12.17
CA GLY A 81 10.07 -16.96 -12.49
C GLY A 81 10.98 -17.11 -11.27
N THR A 82 11.57 -18.31 -11.13
CA THR A 82 12.57 -18.63 -10.12
C THR A 82 13.75 -19.35 -10.78
N LYS A 83 14.80 -19.65 -10.02
CA LYS A 83 15.96 -20.41 -10.53
C LYS A 83 15.56 -21.81 -11.03
N ASP A 84 14.51 -22.39 -10.43
CA ASP A 84 14.08 -23.77 -10.69
C ASP A 84 12.81 -23.86 -11.55
N GLY A 85 12.38 -22.74 -12.18
CA GLY A 85 11.16 -22.67 -13.01
C GLY A 85 10.22 -21.57 -12.57
N PHE A 86 8.95 -21.88 -12.31
CA PHE A 86 7.93 -20.90 -11.92
C PHE A 86 7.23 -21.31 -10.64
N ILE A 87 6.87 -20.32 -9.85
CA ILE A 87 5.91 -20.49 -8.75
C ILE A 87 4.66 -19.68 -9.04
N ALA A 88 3.53 -20.16 -8.53
CA ALA A 88 2.26 -19.48 -8.64
C ALA A 88 1.54 -19.49 -7.28
N ALA A 89 0.82 -18.41 -6.98
CA ALA A 89 -0.06 -18.30 -5.83
C ALA A 89 -1.46 -17.87 -6.29
N ASN A 90 -2.47 -18.63 -5.85
CA ASN A 90 -3.86 -18.33 -6.14
C ASN A 90 -4.48 -17.62 -4.92
N GLY A 91 -5.17 -16.55 -5.17
CA GLY A 91 -5.82 -15.74 -4.14
C GLY A 91 -7.18 -15.23 -4.59
N VAL A 92 -7.82 -14.53 -3.69
CA VAL A 92 -9.10 -13.84 -3.93
C VAL A 92 -8.98 -12.42 -3.43
N ALA A 93 -9.38 -11.46 -4.24
CA ALA A 93 -9.55 -10.08 -3.84
C ALA A 93 -11.04 -9.70 -3.82
N GLU A 94 -11.37 -8.72 -2.99
CA GLU A 94 -12.71 -8.17 -2.91
C GLU A 94 -12.67 -6.67 -2.58
N MET A 95 -13.76 -5.99 -2.86
CA MET A 95 -14.00 -4.59 -2.49
C MET A 95 -14.90 -4.56 -1.26
N PRO A 96 -14.35 -4.31 -0.05
CA PRO A 96 -15.14 -4.35 1.18
C PRO A 96 -16.22 -3.27 1.27
N ASP A 97 -15.98 -2.09 0.67
CA ASP A 97 -16.91 -0.98 0.65
C ASP A 97 -16.92 -0.30 -0.72
N VAL A 98 -18.08 -0.34 -1.39
CA VAL A 98 -18.29 0.28 -2.70
C VAL A 98 -18.14 1.81 -2.71
N LYS A 99 -18.17 2.46 -1.54
CA LYS A 99 -17.88 3.90 -1.41
C LYS A 99 -16.40 4.22 -1.64
N TYR A 100 -15.54 3.23 -1.45
CA TYR A 100 -14.09 3.35 -1.59
C TYR A 100 -13.55 2.32 -2.61
N PRO A 101 -13.92 2.43 -3.89
CA PRO A 101 -13.64 1.38 -4.89
C PRO A 101 -12.14 1.15 -5.14
N GLY A 102 -11.28 2.09 -4.76
CA GLY A 102 -9.84 1.91 -4.78
C GLY A 102 -9.27 1.14 -3.57
N GLN A 103 -10.09 0.81 -2.57
CA GLN A 103 -9.66 0.11 -1.35
C GLN A 103 -10.12 -1.35 -1.40
N LEU A 104 -9.32 -2.18 -2.07
CA LEU A 104 -9.51 -3.62 -2.11
C LEU A 104 -8.72 -4.30 -0.98
N ARG A 105 -9.04 -5.56 -0.73
CA ARG A 105 -8.22 -6.46 0.08
C ARG A 105 -8.04 -7.79 -0.64
N VAL A 106 -6.93 -8.46 -0.38
CA VAL A 106 -6.56 -9.72 -1.03
C VAL A 106 -6.14 -10.74 0.01
N ARG A 107 -6.46 -12.00 -0.20
CA ARG A 107 -5.97 -13.14 0.59
C ARG A 107 -5.48 -14.25 -0.32
N PHE A 108 -4.49 -14.97 0.17
CA PHE A 108 -3.97 -16.20 -0.45
C PHE A 108 -4.20 -17.43 0.46
N ALA A 109 -4.81 -17.22 1.63
CA ALA A 109 -5.22 -18.29 2.51
C ALA A 109 -6.48 -19.02 1.96
N PRO A 110 -6.68 -20.30 2.31
CA PRO A 110 -7.86 -21.08 1.89
C PRO A 110 -9.19 -20.43 2.32
N ASP A 111 -10.28 -20.74 1.61
CA ASP A 111 -11.60 -20.15 1.83
C ASP A 111 -12.15 -20.34 3.23
N TRP A 112 -11.86 -21.45 3.88
CA TRP A 112 -12.30 -21.71 5.26
C TRP A 112 -11.66 -20.79 6.31
N LEU A 113 -10.60 -20.04 5.96
CA LEU A 113 -9.98 -19.00 6.79
C LEU A 113 -10.46 -17.59 6.43
N ALA A 114 -11.33 -17.42 5.43
CA ALA A 114 -11.74 -16.10 4.94
C ALA A 114 -12.40 -15.19 5.99
N TRP A 115 -12.94 -15.77 7.06
CA TRP A 115 -13.54 -15.07 8.19
C TRP A 115 -12.51 -14.39 9.12
N LEU A 116 -11.24 -14.79 9.04
CA LEU A 116 -10.16 -14.20 9.85
C LEU A 116 -9.65 -12.90 9.20
N PRO A 117 -9.74 -11.74 9.87
CA PRO A 117 -9.20 -10.49 9.32
C PRO A 117 -7.69 -10.56 9.03
N ALA A 118 -6.94 -11.31 9.82
CA ALA A 118 -5.48 -11.43 9.72
C ALA A 118 -4.98 -12.10 8.43
N VAL A 119 -5.84 -12.81 7.67
CA VAL A 119 -5.45 -13.42 6.39
C VAL A 119 -5.65 -12.50 5.20
N TRP A 120 -6.26 -11.33 5.41
CA TRP A 120 -6.47 -10.33 4.38
C TRP A 120 -5.38 -9.27 4.41
N GLY A 121 -4.79 -8.99 3.27
CA GLY A 121 -3.86 -7.89 3.05
C GLY A 121 -4.55 -6.74 2.32
N ASP A 122 -4.20 -5.51 2.68
CA ASP A 122 -4.67 -4.33 1.97
C ASP A 122 -4.08 -4.28 0.57
N TYR A 123 -4.94 -3.97 -0.41
CA TYR A 123 -4.60 -3.79 -1.81
C TYR A 123 -5.26 -2.50 -2.29
N TRP A 124 -4.62 -1.36 -2.02
CA TRP A 124 -5.19 -0.04 -2.29
C TRP A 124 -4.65 0.52 -3.59
N ILE A 125 -5.55 0.80 -4.54
CA ILE A 125 -5.22 1.41 -5.83
C ILE A 125 -5.03 2.91 -5.60
N ILE A 126 -3.76 3.35 -5.58
CA ILE A 126 -3.35 4.73 -5.26
C ILE A 126 -3.46 5.61 -6.50
N GLU A 127 -3.04 5.08 -7.64
CA GLU A 127 -3.12 5.76 -8.93
C GLU A 127 -3.34 4.73 -10.05
N LEU A 128 -4.21 5.09 -10.99
CA LEU A 128 -4.57 4.24 -12.12
C LEU A 128 -4.60 5.08 -13.39
N ASP A 129 -3.93 4.62 -14.43
CA ASP A 129 -4.01 5.25 -15.75
C ASP A 129 -5.46 5.25 -16.26
N PRO A 130 -5.98 6.37 -16.78
CA PRO A 130 -7.36 6.41 -17.30
C PRO A 130 -7.66 5.39 -18.40
N GLN A 131 -6.62 4.92 -19.11
CA GLN A 131 -6.72 3.85 -20.11
C GLN A 131 -6.33 2.47 -19.56
N TYR A 132 -6.06 2.36 -18.23
CA TYR A 132 -5.71 1.10 -17.55
C TYR A 132 -4.42 0.47 -18.07
N ARG A 133 -3.45 1.25 -18.51
CA ARG A 133 -2.15 0.77 -19.01
C ARG A 133 -1.16 0.49 -17.89
N TRP A 134 -1.22 1.23 -16.79
CA TRP A 134 -0.40 1.07 -15.60
C TRP A 134 -1.20 1.41 -14.34
N VAL A 135 -0.73 0.90 -13.20
CA VAL A 135 -1.34 1.14 -11.89
C VAL A 135 -0.26 1.18 -10.80
N MET A 136 -0.47 2.01 -9.78
CA MET A 136 0.29 2.00 -8.54
C MET A 136 -0.60 1.53 -7.41
N VAL A 137 -0.19 0.47 -6.73
CA VAL A 137 -0.93 -0.18 -5.64
C VAL A 137 -0.06 -0.21 -4.40
N GLY A 138 -0.65 -0.03 -3.23
CA GLY A 138 0.08 -0.10 -1.98
C GLY A 138 -0.82 -0.39 -0.79
N ALA A 139 -0.19 -0.53 0.39
CA ALA A 139 -0.90 -0.69 1.66
C ALA A 139 -0.90 0.63 2.46
N PRO A 140 -1.95 0.89 3.27
CA PRO A 140 -2.07 2.13 4.05
C PRO A 140 -0.93 2.33 5.07
N ASN A 141 -0.34 1.25 5.57
CA ASN A 141 0.82 1.27 6.46
C ASN A 141 2.18 1.46 5.74
N ARG A 142 2.18 1.65 4.39
CA ARG A 142 3.34 1.82 3.50
C ARG A 142 4.30 0.63 3.46
N SER A 143 3.92 -0.53 3.98
CA SER A 143 4.76 -1.74 3.95
C SER A 143 4.83 -2.42 2.58
N TYR A 144 3.87 -2.15 1.70
CA TYR A 144 3.77 -2.72 0.36
C TYR A 144 3.52 -1.63 -0.67
N LEU A 145 4.23 -1.73 -1.80
CA LEU A 145 4.04 -0.87 -2.96
C LEU A 145 4.42 -1.62 -4.22
N TRP A 146 3.57 -1.55 -5.25
CA TRP A 146 3.81 -2.09 -6.58
C TRP A 146 3.50 -1.04 -7.65
N ILE A 147 4.29 -1.04 -8.70
CA ILE A 147 3.97 -0.41 -9.98
C ILE A 147 3.78 -1.54 -10.98
N LEU A 148 2.58 -1.65 -11.52
CA LEU A 148 2.21 -2.68 -12.49
C LEU A 148 1.92 -2.05 -13.85
N SER A 149 2.12 -2.81 -14.93
CA SER A 149 1.86 -2.39 -16.31
C SER A 149 1.18 -3.49 -17.12
N ARG A 150 0.44 -3.11 -18.15
CA ARG A 150 -0.11 -4.06 -19.15
C ARG A 150 0.95 -4.64 -20.07
N THR A 151 2.10 -4.00 -20.15
CA THR A 151 3.25 -4.43 -20.94
C THR A 151 4.43 -4.80 -20.04
N PRO A 152 5.33 -5.70 -20.48
CA PRO A 152 6.50 -6.10 -19.70
C PRO A 152 7.44 -4.94 -19.31
N ALA A 153 7.32 -3.82 -20.00
CA ALA A 153 8.09 -2.61 -19.73
C ALA A 153 7.16 -1.39 -19.63
N LEU A 154 7.57 -0.41 -18.84
CA LEU A 154 6.92 0.88 -18.72
C LEU A 154 7.97 1.97 -18.93
N ASP A 155 7.59 3.08 -19.55
CA ASP A 155 8.53 4.17 -19.82
C ASP A 155 9.10 4.76 -18.51
N ALA A 156 10.39 5.12 -18.54
CA ALA A 156 11.12 5.58 -17.35
C ALA A 156 10.52 6.85 -16.73
N ASN A 157 9.95 7.75 -17.54
CA ASN A 157 9.36 8.99 -17.03
C ASN A 157 8.12 8.67 -16.19
N THR A 158 7.27 7.76 -16.65
CA THR A 158 6.10 7.30 -15.89
C THR A 158 6.54 6.61 -14.59
N VAL A 159 7.51 5.70 -14.63
CA VAL A 159 8.03 5.04 -13.43
C VAL A 159 8.56 6.06 -12.43
N ASN A 160 9.40 7.01 -12.87
CA ASN A 160 9.98 8.04 -12.02
C ASN A 160 8.90 8.94 -11.40
N ARG A 161 7.89 9.35 -12.16
CA ARG A 161 6.77 10.14 -11.68
C ARG A 161 5.98 9.39 -10.60
N LEU A 162 5.71 8.09 -10.80
CA LEU A 162 5.00 7.25 -9.83
C LEU A 162 5.83 7.08 -8.55
N LYS A 163 7.15 6.86 -8.65
CA LYS A 163 8.04 6.81 -7.49
C LYS A 163 8.07 8.13 -6.73
N GLN A 164 8.15 9.27 -7.41
CA GLN A 164 8.09 10.60 -6.77
C GLN A 164 6.76 10.78 -6.01
N LYS A 165 5.65 10.40 -6.62
CA LYS A 165 4.35 10.43 -5.93
C LYS A 165 4.32 9.51 -4.71
N ALA A 166 4.83 8.30 -4.82
CA ALA A 166 4.91 7.36 -3.71
C ALA A 166 5.76 7.92 -2.55
N ALA A 167 6.91 8.52 -2.85
CA ALA A 167 7.75 9.20 -1.85
C ALA A 167 6.98 10.31 -1.11
N ALA A 168 6.24 11.15 -1.85
CA ALA A 168 5.39 12.19 -1.27
C ALA A 168 4.25 11.64 -0.39
N LEU A 169 3.85 10.38 -0.59
CA LEU A 169 2.86 9.66 0.21
C LEU A 169 3.48 8.86 1.38
N GLY A 170 4.80 8.97 1.58
CA GLY A 170 5.51 8.38 2.70
C GLY A 170 6.01 6.95 2.48
N PHE A 171 6.06 6.46 1.24
CA PHE A 171 6.71 5.18 0.93
C PHE A 171 8.24 5.33 0.85
N ASN A 172 8.97 4.33 1.30
CA ASN A 172 10.43 4.28 1.19
C ASN A 172 10.85 3.83 -0.23
N VAL A 173 10.79 4.76 -1.19
CA VAL A 173 11.04 4.46 -2.61
C VAL A 173 12.50 4.13 -2.92
N ASP A 174 13.44 4.49 -2.04
CA ASP A 174 14.85 4.18 -2.19
C ASP A 174 15.12 2.68 -2.09
N GLU A 175 14.25 1.95 -1.41
CA GLU A 175 14.30 0.49 -1.33
C GLU A 175 13.63 -0.23 -2.51
N MET A 176 12.95 0.50 -3.40
CA MET A 176 12.24 -0.14 -4.50
C MET A 176 13.17 -0.85 -5.47
N VAL A 177 12.87 -2.11 -5.74
CA VAL A 177 13.55 -2.90 -6.75
C VAL A 177 12.79 -2.85 -8.09
N ASN A 178 13.53 -2.81 -9.19
CA ASN A 178 12.96 -2.94 -10.53
C ASN A 178 12.95 -4.41 -10.92
N VAL A 179 11.88 -4.83 -11.61
CA VAL A 179 11.70 -6.21 -12.08
C VAL A 179 12.07 -6.29 -13.55
N THR A 180 12.76 -7.34 -13.92
CA THR A 180 13.01 -7.71 -15.31
C THR A 180 11.97 -8.74 -15.75
N ASN A 181 11.18 -8.39 -16.78
CA ASN A 181 10.16 -9.25 -17.38
C ASN A 181 10.55 -9.60 -18.81
#